data_94d2bd838ea7f38372dc724298a27ac4
#
_entry.id   94d2bd838ea7f38372dc724298a27ac4
#
_cell.length_a   1.000
_cell.length_b   1.000
_cell.length_c   1.000
_cell.angle_alpha   90.00
_cell.angle_beta   90.00
_cell.angle_gamma   90.00
#
_symmetry.space_group_name_H-M   'P 1'
#
loop_
_entity.id
_entity.type
_entity.pdbx_description
1 polymer ?
#
loop_
_entity_poly.entity_id
_entity_poly.type
_entity_poly.pdbx_seq_one_letter_code
_entity_poly.pdbx_strand_id
1 'polypeptide(L)'
;IQGMIGATCLTVDINCACTGFIYALDIAEAYLATKDLKNILIVCAEEPARMMNWHDRSSCILFGDAAGAVVVTKGDDLKAIRVSTHCKVEALYQKRKLQPTPFITKEEVDTEGVVMNGQDVFKLAVSSSIKDIDKVLTIAGMKADDIDLYVLHQANVRIIESIRHFVNQDKSKFPFNLDKYGNTSSASIPALLDDLNRGNKLKTGEMLLLSAFGAGFTTGACILRWSM
;
A
#
# COMPACT_ATOMS: atom_id res chain seq x y z
N ILE A 1 -2.61 14.36 -14.02
CA ILE A 1 -1.33 14.72 -13.35
C ILE A 1 -0.27 15.06 -14.39
N GLN A 2 0.06 14.15 -15.35
CA GLN A 2 1.11 14.38 -16.34
C GLN A 2 1.01 15.76 -17.03
N GLY A 3 -0.17 16.10 -17.59
CA GLY A 3 -0.38 17.38 -18.24
C GLY A 3 -0.29 18.57 -17.28
N MET A 4 -0.68 18.41 -16.00
CA MET A 4 -0.62 19.49 -15.00
C MET A 4 0.82 19.85 -14.62
N ILE A 5 1.73 18.88 -14.62
CA ILE A 5 3.16 19.11 -14.32
C ILE A 5 4.00 19.35 -15.58
N GLY A 6 3.39 19.39 -16.75
CA GLY A 6 4.08 19.60 -18.03
C GLY A 6 5.00 18.45 -18.44
N ALA A 7 4.82 17.25 -17.90
CA ALA A 7 5.66 16.11 -18.24
C ALA A 7 5.24 15.49 -19.58
N THR A 8 6.22 14.96 -20.32
CA THR A 8 6.02 14.32 -21.64
C THR A 8 6.46 12.85 -21.64
N CYS A 9 6.83 12.31 -20.47
CA CYS A 9 7.26 10.94 -20.29
C CYS A 9 6.10 9.94 -20.43
N LEU A 10 6.44 8.65 -20.55
CA LEU A 10 5.46 7.56 -20.42
C LEU A 10 4.71 7.64 -19.09
N THR A 11 3.40 7.46 -19.13
CA THR A 11 2.54 7.35 -17.95
C THR A 11 1.61 6.16 -18.08
N VAL A 12 1.38 5.49 -16.97
CA VAL A 12 0.45 4.35 -16.86
C VAL A 12 -0.27 4.43 -15.52
N ASP A 13 -1.51 3.98 -15.51
CA ASP A 13 -2.25 3.75 -14.27
C ASP A 13 -2.18 2.26 -13.91
N ILE A 14 -1.93 1.98 -12.64
CA ILE A 14 -1.97 0.62 -12.10
C ILE A 14 -2.97 0.56 -10.97
N ASN A 15 -3.62 -0.59 -10.80
CA ASN A 15 -4.54 -0.82 -9.70
C ASN A 15 -4.22 -2.15 -9.01
N CYS A 16 -3.72 -2.07 -7.80
CA CYS A 16 -3.50 -3.19 -6.89
C CYS A 16 -4.10 -2.88 -5.52
N ALA A 17 -5.19 -2.11 -5.48
CA ALA A 17 -5.83 -1.65 -4.26
C ALA A 17 -4.81 -1.06 -3.27
N CYS A 18 -4.94 -1.34 -1.97
CA CYS A 18 -4.06 -0.77 -0.93
C CYS A 18 -2.58 -1.18 -1.07
N THR A 19 -2.26 -2.20 -1.88
CA THR A 19 -0.89 -2.64 -2.14
C THR A 19 -0.23 -1.84 -3.28
N GLY A 20 -0.98 -0.97 -3.93
CA GLY A 20 -0.58 -0.25 -5.16
C GLY A 20 0.79 0.42 -5.07
N PHE A 21 1.14 1.01 -3.90
CA PHE A 21 2.46 1.63 -3.71
C PHE A 21 3.61 0.61 -3.81
N ILE A 22 3.50 -0.55 -3.17
CA ILE A 22 4.54 -1.59 -3.22
C ILE A 22 4.66 -2.18 -4.62
N TYR A 23 3.53 -2.42 -5.31
CA TYR A 23 3.54 -2.87 -6.70
C TYR A 23 4.14 -1.83 -7.65
N ALA A 24 3.88 -0.54 -7.40
CA ALA A 24 4.48 0.54 -8.18
C ALA A 24 6.01 0.62 -7.98
N LEU A 25 6.51 0.36 -6.76
CA LEU A 25 7.95 0.26 -6.50
C LEU A 25 8.58 -0.92 -7.23
N ASP A 26 7.94 -2.10 -7.25
CA ASP A 26 8.40 -3.30 -7.96
C ASP A 26 8.49 -3.05 -9.48
N ILE A 27 7.45 -2.44 -10.06
CA ILE A 27 7.44 -2.04 -11.47
C ILE A 27 8.52 -0.98 -11.77
N ALA A 28 8.68 -0.01 -10.88
CA ALA A 28 9.67 1.06 -11.04
C ALA A 28 11.10 0.51 -10.99
N GLU A 29 11.40 -0.44 -10.09
CA GLU A 29 12.68 -1.14 -10.05
C GLU A 29 12.97 -1.82 -11.38
N ALA A 30 12.04 -2.64 -11.89
CA ALA A 30 12.19 -3.33 -13.15
C ALA A 30 12.41 -2.36 -14.32
N TYR A 31 11.71 -1.24 -14.36
CA TYR A 31 11.85 -0.23 -15.41
C TYR A 31 13.19 0.50 -15.32
N LEU A 32 13.62 0.92 -14.12
CA LEU A 32 14.92 1.56 -13.91
C LEU A 32 16.08 0.62 -14.26
N ALA A 33 15.93 -0.70 -14.03
CA ALA A 33 16.93 -1.70 -14.38
C ALA A 33 17.02 -1.95 -15.90
N THR A 34 15.90 -1.92 -16.62
CA THR A 34 15.82 -2.39 -18.02
C THR A 34 15.65 -1.27 -19.05
N LYS A 35 15.27 -0.07 -18.64
CA LYS A 35 15.05 1.07 -19.53
C LYS A 35 16.08 2.17 -19.28
N ASP A 36 16.29 3.02 -20.29
CA ASP A 36 17.09 4.23 -20.13
C ASP A 36 16.27 5.34 -19.48
N LEU A 37 15.94 5.14 -18.19
CA LEU A 37 15.21 6.08 -17.36
C LEU A 37 16.10 6.53 -16.21
N LYS A 38 16.01 7.82 -15.86
CA LYS A 38 16.73 8.40 -14.72
C LYS A 38 15.86 8.39 -13.46
N ASN A 39 14.61 8.78 -13.62
CA ASN A 39 13.67 8.96 -12.51
C ASN A 39 12.30 8.40 -12.89
N ILE A 40 11.56 7.90 -11.90
CA ILE A 40 10.15 7.53 -12.02
C ILE A 40 9.38 8.24 -10.90
N LEU A 41 8.33 8.96 -11.26
CA LEU A 41 7.38 9.52 -10.31
C LEU A 41 6.27 8.48 -10.05
N ILE A 42 6.13 8.05 -8.81
CA ILE A 42 5.03 7.22 -8.34
C ILE A 42 4.05 8.14 -7.61
N VAL A 43 2.78 8.12 -8.02
CA VAL A 43 1.71 8.88 -7.38
C VAL A 43 0.63 7.92 -6.93
N CYS A 44 0.33 7.90 -5.64
CA CYS A 44 -0.84 7.24 -5.07
C CYS A 44 -1.87 8.34 -4.77
N ALA A 45 -2.99 8.33 -5.47
CA ALA A 45 -4.08 9.29 -5.29
C ALA A 45 -5.38 8.51 -5.08
N GLU A 46 -5.88 8.55 -3.86
CA GLU A 46 -6.96 7.68 -3.41
C GLU A 46 -8.12 8.51 -2.85
N GLU A 47 -9.31 8.16 -3.29
CA GLU A 47 -10.57 8.78 -2.84
C GLU A 47 -11.57 7.67 -2.43
N PRO A 48 -11.24 6.84 -1.41
CA PRO A 48 -12.11 5.76 -0.96
C PRO A 48 -13.49 6.24 -0.52
N ALA A 49 -13.61 7.49 -0.06
CA ALA A 49 -14.88 8.07 0.36
C ALA A 49 -15.98 7.97 -0.70
N ARG A 50 -15.63 8.02 -2.00
CA ARG A 50 -16.57 7.84 -3.12
C ARG A 50 -16.99 6.40 -3.35
N MET A 51 -16.26 5.44 -2.79
CA MET A 51 -16.49 4.02 -3.00
C MET A 51 -17.29 3.38 -1.87
N MET A 52 -17.47 4.11 -0.75
CA MET A 52 -18.12 3.57 0.45
C MET A 52 -19.62 3.62 0.38
N ASN A 53 -20.25 2.58 0.95
CA ASN A 53 -21.65 2.66 1.35
C ASN A 53 -21.76 3.43 2.68
N TRP A 54 -22.18 4.67 2.64
CA TRP A 54 -22.27 5.54 3.84
C TRP A 54 -23.34 5.12 4.85
N HIS A 55 -24.20 4.15 4.49
CA HIS A 55 -25.15 3.52 5.40
C HIS A 55 -24.56 2.30 6.14
N ASP A 56 -23.42 1.77 5.67
CA ASP A 56 -22.71 0.68 6.33
C ASP A 56 -21.58 1.20 7.22
N ARG A 57 -21.86 1.36 8.51
CA ARG A 57 -20.89 1.83 9.52
C ARG A 57 -19.76 0.83 9.78
N SER A 58 -19.85 -0.42 9.33
CA SER A 58 -18.77 -1.39 9.49
C SER A 58 -17.59 -1.12 8.58
N SER A 59 -17.80 -0.40 7.49
CA SER A 59 -16.77 -0.07 6.49
C SER A 59 -16.54 1.44 6.32
N CYS A 60 -17.59 2.27 6.22
CA CYS A 60 -17.44 3.68 5.85
C CYS A 60 -16.61 4.51 6.86
N ILE A 61 -16.61 4.14 8.13
CA ILE A 61 -15.85 4.86 9.18
C ILE A 61 -14.36 4.52 9.18
N LEU A 62 -13.91 3.56 8.39
CA LEU A 62 -12.53 3.10 8.40
C LEU A 62 -11.66 3.84 7.39
N PHE A 63 -12.25 4.33 6.30
CA PHE A 63 -11.53 4.85 5.16
C PHE A 63 -11.44 6.38 5.18
N GLY A 64 -10.38 6.89 4.57
CA GLY A 64 -10.17 8.31 4.32
C GLY A 64 -9.49 8.54 2.99
N ASP A 65 -9.51 9.78 2.51
CA ASP A 65 -8.95 10.18 1.24
C ASP A 65 -7.56 10.79 1.45
N ALA A 66 -6.62 10.45 0.58
CA ALA A 66 -5.29 11.05 0.57
C ALA A 66 -4.60 10.87 -0.76
N ALA A 67 -3.56 11.67 -0.97
CA ALA A 67 -2.58 11.46 -2.01
C ALA A 67 -1.16 11.55 -1.44
N GLY A 68 -0.27 10.74 -2.01
CA GLY A 68 1.16 10.79 -1.71
C GLY A 68 1.96 10.49 -2.97
N ALA A 69 3.15 11.05 -3.07
CA ALA A 69 4.00 10.83 -4.23
C ALA A 69 5.46 10.69 -3.82
N VAL A 70 6.21 9.88 -4.57
CA VAL A 70 7.65 9.73 -4.41
C VAL A 70 8.32 9.75 -5.78
N VAL A 71 9.55 10.27 -5.82
CA VAL A 71 10.43 10.12 -6.98
C VAL A 71 11.47 9.06 -6.64
N VAL A 72 11.56 8.03 -7.46
CA VAL A 72 12.57 6.97 -7.34
C VAL A 72 13.58 7.08 -8.46
N THR A 73 14.83 6.76 -8.15
CA THR A 73 15.99 6.85 -9.06
C THR A 73 16.77 5.53 -9.05
N LYS A 74 17.66 5.35 -10.01
CA LYS A 74 18.62 4.25 -9.96
C LYS A 74 19.51 4.36 -8.71
N GLY A 75 19.74 3.24 -8.03
CA GLY A 75 20.57 3.16 -6.84
C GLY A 75 20.50 1.79 -6.20
N ASP A 76 21.21 1.63 -5.10
CA ASP A 76 21.35 0.35 -4.37
C ASP A 76 20.56 0.36 -3.04
N ASP A 77 19.64 1.30 -2.87
CA ASP A 77 18.93 1.46 -1.60
C ASP A 77 17.78 0.48 -1.43
N LEU A 78 17.17 -0.01 -2.50
CA LEU A 78 16.21 -1.11 -2.43
C LEU A 78 16.95 -2.43 -2.23
N LYS A 79 16.81 -3.05 -1.05
CA LYS A 79 17.51 -4.28 -0.67
C LYS A 79 16.75 -5.55 -1.04
N ALA A 80 15.44 -5.50 -0.95
CA ALA A 80 14.56 -6.59 -1.35
C ALA A 80 13.16 -6.03 -1.62
N ILE A 81 12.47 -6.65 -2.56
CA ILE A 81 11.04 -6.41 -2.79
C ILE A 81 10.36 -7.72 -3.16
N ARG A 82 9.12 -7.87 -2.74
CA ARG A 82 8.28 -9.00 -3.06
C ARG A 82 6.83 -8.57 -3.14
N VAL A 83 6.15 -9.00 -4.18
CA VAL A 83 4.71 -8.85 -4.36
C VAL A 83 4.07 -10.22 -4.60
N SER A 84 2.81 -10.38 -4.22
CA SER A 84 2.05 -11.63 -4.37
C SER A 84 0.58 -11.35 -4.55
N THR A 85 -0.11 -12.23 -5.26
CA THR A 85 -1.57 -12.20 -5.40
C THR A 85 -2.15 -13.57 -5.11
N HIS A 86 -3.22 -13.61 -4.33
CA HIS A 86 -3.99 -14.80 -3.99
C HIS A 86 -5.47 -14.53 -4.23
N CYS A 87 -6.16 -15.37 -5.00
CA CYS A 87 -7.58 -15.19 -5.26
C CYS A 87 -8.40 -15.39 -3.97
N LYS A 88 -8.88 -14.28 -3.38
CA LYS A 88 -9.75 -14.21 -2.19
C LYS A 88 -10.74 -13.06 -2.35
N VAL A 89 -11.46 -13.07 -3.44
CA VAL A 89 -12.38 -11.98 -3.83
C VAL A 89 -13.44 -11.74 -2.76
N GLU A 90 -13.93 -12.80 -2.11
CA GLU A 90 -15.02 -12.71 -1.13
C GLU A 90 -14.63 -11.96 0.15
N ALA A 91 -13.31 -11.81 0.43
CA ALA A 91 -12.85 -11.12 1.63
C ALA A 91 -13.00 -9.60 1.54
N LEU A 92 -12.73 -9.04 0.36
CA LEU A 92 -12.77 -7.60 0.12
C LEU A 92 -12.93 -7.33 -1.37
N TYR A 93 -14.04 -6.71 -1.76
CA TYR A 93 -14.33 -6.39 -3.15
C TYR A 93 -15.25 -5.19 -3.28
N GLN A 94 -15.28 -4.63 -4.48
CA GLN A 94 -16.29 -3.66 -4.90
C GLN A 94 -17.00 -4.20 -6.13
N LYS A 95 -18.32 -4.27 -6.08
CA LYS A 95 -19.13 -4.61 -7.25
C LYS A 95 -19.01 -3.48 -8.29
N ARG A 96 -18.76 -3.87 -9.53
CA ARG A 96 -18.63 -2.92 -10.63
C ARG A 96 -20.01 -2.33 -10.97
N LYS A 97 -20.13 -1.00 -11.00
CA LYS A 97 -21.27 -0.36 -11.63
C LYS A 97 -21.17 -0.54 -13.14
N LEU A 98 -22.09 -1.30 -13.70
CA LEU A 98 -22.23 -1.43 -15.15
C LEU A 98 -23.04 -0.23 -15.66
N GLN A 99 -22.56 0.41 -16.75
CA GLN A 99 -23.39 1.38 -17.45
C GLN A 99 -24.44 0.64 -18.27
N PRO A 100 -25.69 1.14 -18.34
CA PRO A 100 -26.71 0.54 -19.17
C PRO A 100 -26.25 0.49 -20.64
N THR A 101 -26.38 -0.68 -21.25
CA THR A 101 -26.13 -0.86 -22.69
C THR A 101 -27.35 -1.51 -23.31
N PRO A 102 -27.49 -1.55 -24.65
CA PRO A 102 -28.60 -2.27 -25.28
C PRO A 102 -28.67 -3.77 -24.91
N PHE A 103 -27.59 -4.31 -24.35
CA PHE A 103 -27.43 -5.73 -24.02
C PHE A 103 -27.45 -6.03 -22.51
N ILE A 104 -27.43 -4.99 -21.66
CA ILE A 104 -27.38 -5.11 -20.18
C ILE A 104 -28.57 -4.35 -19.60
N THR A 105 -29.45 -5.03 -18.89
CA THR A 105 -30.60 -4.44 -18.25
C THR A 105 -30.25 -3.72 -16.95
N LYS A 106 -31.09 -2.77 -16.51
CA LYS A 106 -30.87 -1.93 -15.32
C LYS A 106 -30.81 -2.70 -14.00
N GLU A 107 -31.25 -3.93 -13.94
CA GLU A 107 -31.37 -4.73 -12.71
C GLU A 107 -30.03 -5.21 -12.16
N GLU A 108 -28.94 -5.12 -12.96
CA GLU A 108 -27.60 -5.54 -12.57
C GLU A 108 -26.74 -4.40 -11.97
N VAL A 109 -27.31 -3.23 -11.76
CA VAL A 109 -26.58 -2.07 -11.21
C VAL A 109 -26.60 -2.13 -9.68
N ASP A 110 -25.59 -2.76 -9.12
CA ASP A 110 -25.40 -2.81 -7.68
C ASP A 110 -24.76 -1.51 -7.15
N THR A 111 -25.36 -0.95 -6.12
CA THR A 111 -24.96 0.32 -5.50
C THR A 111 -24.27 0.16 -4.15
N GLU A 112 -23.96 -1.07 -3.71
CA GLU A 112 -23.56 -1.35 -2.34
C GLU A 112 -22.17 -0.84 -1.95
N GLY A 113 -21.36 -0.34 -2.89
CA GLY A 113 -20.01 0.14 -2.59
C GLY A 113 -19.02 -1.00 -2.28
N VAL A 114 -18.05 -0.72 -1.42
CA VAL A 114 -17.06 -1.71 -0.99
C VAL A 114 -17.69 -2.67 0.03
N VAL A 115 -17.54 -3.97 -0.22
CA VAL A 115 -17.96 -5.05 0.67
C VAL A 115 -16.73 -5.68 1.32
N MET A 116 -16.76 -5.81 2.64
CA MET A 116 -15.62 -6.31 3.41
C MET A 116 -16.05 -7.33 4.47
N ASN A 117 -15.47 -8.53 4.42
CA ASN A 117 -15.48 -9.44 5.55
C ASN A 117 -14.29 -9.12 6.49
N GLY A 118 -14.54 -8.31 7.53
CA GLY A 118 -13.49 -7.80 8.40
C GLY A 118 -12.68 -8.89 9.10
N GLN A 119 -13.27 -10.04 9.45
CA GLN A 119 -12.56 -11.15 10.09
C GLN A 119 -11.58 -11.83 9.13
N ASP A 120 -12.03 -12.11 7.91
CA ASP A 120 -11.20 -12.75 6.89
C ASP A 120 -10.09 -11.81 6.43
N VAL A 121 -10.41 -10.53 6.20
CA VAL A 121 -9.42 -9.50 5.89
C VAL A 121 -8.35 -9.42 6.99
N PHE A 122 -8.75 -9.41 8.28
CA PHE A 122 -7.79 -9.37 9.38
C PHE A 122 -6.83 -10.57 9.36
N LYS A 123 -7.37 -11.80 9.26
CA LYS A 123 -6.56 -13.03 9.24
C LYS A 123 -5.61 -13.07 8.03
N LEU A 124 -6.13 -12.74 6.84
CA LEU A 124 -5.34 -12.70 5.61
C LEU A 124 -4.25 -11.62 5.69
N ALA A 125 -4.60 -10.43 6.16
CA ALA A 125 -3.67 -9.32 6.30
C ALA A 125 -2.48 -9.67 7.20
N VAL A 126 -2.74 -10.17 8.40
CA VAL A 126 -1.69 -10.53 9.35
C VAL A 126 -0.83 -11.67 8.81
N SER A 127 -1.45 -12.78 8.38
CA SER A 127 -0.69 -13.96 7.92
C SER A 127 0.13 -13.70 6.65
N SER A 128 -0.40 -12.94 5.70
CA SER A 128 0.30 -12.62 4.46
C SER A 128 1.42 -11.61 4.68
N SER A 129 1.18 -10.55 5.46
CA SER A 129 2.23 -9.57 5.79
C SER A 129 3.40 -10.22 6.51
N ILE A 130 3.14 -11.09 7.48
CA ILE A 130 4.17 -11.85 8.19
C ILE A 130 5.02 -12.67 7.21
N LYS A 131 4.35 -13.41 6.30
CA LYS A 131 5.03 -14.21 5.29
C LYS A 131 5.88 -13.37 4.34
N ASP A 132 5.38 -12.23 3.90
CA ASP A 132 6.12 -11.35 2.99
C ASP A 132 7.29 -10.66 3.71
N ILE A 133 7.12 -10.24 4.96
CA ILE A 133 8.18 -9.70 5.81
C ILE A 133 9.32 -10.71 5.98
N ASP A 134 9.00 -11.96 6.35
CA ASP A 134 9.99 -13.04 6.49
C ASP A 134 10.76 -13.27 5.18
N LYS A 135 10.04 -13.24 4.05
CA LYS A 135 10.65 -13.42 2.73
C LYS A 135 11.59 -12.30 2.33
N VAL A 136 11.20 -11.03 2.52
CA VAL A 136 12.09 -9.91 2.16
C VAL A 136 13.28 -9.82 3.08
N LEU A 137 13.15 -10.15 4.36
CA LEU A 137 14.29 -10.29 5.29
C LEU A 137 15.25 -11.38 4.82
N THR A 138 14.72 -12.54 4.42
CA THR A 138 15.53 -13.65 3.88
C THR A 138 16.26 -13.24 2.58
N ILE A 139 15.55 -12.58 1.64
CA ILE A 139 16.15 -12.12 0.36
C ILE A 139 17.26 -11.10 0.62
N ALA A 140 17.05 -10.17 1.56
CA ALA A 140 18.03 -9.15 1.91
C ALA A 140 19.19 -9.70 2.78
N GLY A 141 19.10 -10.93 3.29
CA GLY A 141 20.07 -11.47 4.26
C GLY A 141 20.07 -10.73 5.59
N MET A 142 18.93 -10.14 5.98
CA MET A 142 18.75 -9.30 7.15
C MET A 142 17.88 -9.98 8.20
N LYS A 143 17.99 -9.50 9.45
CA LYS A 143 17.13 -9.89 10.57
C LYS A 143 16.16 -8.77 10.91
N ALA A 144 15.11 -9.09 11.67
CA ALA A 144 14.15 -8.10 12.13
C ALA A 144 14.80 -6.96 12.97
N ASP A 145 15.88 -7.26 13.68
CA ASP A 145 16.61 -6.27 14.49
C ASP A 145 17.36 -5.23 13.64
N ASP A 146 17.71 -5.59 12.39
CA ASP A 146 18.41 -4.70 11.45
C ASP A 146 17.48 -3.62 10.84
N ILE A 147 16.16 -3.73 11.09
CA ILE A 147 15.17 -2.78 10.60
C ILE A 147 14.96 -1.68 11.65
N ASP A 148 15.11 -0.43 11.23
CA ASP A 148 14.91 0.73 12.08
C ASP A 148 13.43 1.08 12.22
N LEU A 149 12.66 1.08 11.11
CA LEU A 149 11.22 1.37 11.10
C LEU A 149 10.44 0.41 10.20
N TYR A 150 9.28 0.00 10.67
CA TYR A 150 8.27 -0.78 9.95
C TYR A 150 7.12 0.14 9.52
N VAL A 151 7.14 0.60 8.28
CA VAL A 151 6.13 1.50 7.72
C VAL A 151 5.06 0.65 7.03
N LEU A 152 4.07 0.23 7.79
CA LEU A 152 3.01 -0.68 7.34
C LEU A 152 1.82 0.08 6.76
N HIS A 153 1.06 -0.57 5.88
CA HIS A 153 -0.23 -0.07 5.41
C HIS A 153 -1.16 0.27 6.60
N GLN A 154 -1.77 1.44 6.55
CA GLN A 154 -2.55 2.04 7.64
C GLN A 154 -4.03 1.60 7.59
N ALA A 155 -4.31 0.29 7.66
CA ALA A 155 -5.67 -0.23 7.63
C ALA A 155 -6.33 -0.31 9.01
N ASN A 156 -5.58 -0.81 10.00
CA ASN A 156 -6.08 -1.02 11.36
C ASN A 156 -4.91 -1.20 12.33
N VAL A 157 -4.96 -0.51 13.46
CA VAL A 157 -3.92 -0.57 14.51
C VAL A 157 -3.73 -2.01 15.05
N ARG A 158 -4.81 -2.80 15.12
CA ARG A 158 -4.72 -4.20 15.58
C ARG A 158 -3.90 -5.08 14.65
N ILE A 159 -3.94 -4.82 13.33
CA ILE A 159 -3.11 -5.53 12.35
C ILE A 159 -1.64 -5.15 12.55
N ILE A 160 -1.35 -3.87 12.71
CA ILE A 160 0.01 -3.36 12.99
C ILE A 160 0.57 -4.01 14.26
N GLU A 161 -0.19 -4.02 15.35
CA GLU A 161 0.22 -4.64 16.62
C GLU A 161 0.42 -6.15 16.49
N SER A 162 -0.43 -6.86 15.73
CA SER A 162 -0.27 -8.29 15.51
C SER A 162 1.01 -8.62 14.75
N ILE A 163 1.34 -7.83 13.71
CA ILE A 163 2.60 -7.96 12.97
C ILE A 163 3.78 -7.65 13.88
N ARG A 164 3.72 -6.57 14.66
CA ARG A 164 4.75 -6.17 15.63
C ARG A 164 5.07 -7.30 16.61
N HIS A 165 4.03 -7.88 17.20
CA HIS A 165 4.20 -8.99 18.13
C HIS A 165 4.89 -10.20 17.49
N PHE A 166 4.53 -10.50 16.24
CA PHE A 166 5.15 -11.62 15.51
C PHE A 166 6.64 -11.38 15.24
N VAL A 167 7.01 -10.20 14.75
CA VAL A 167 8.43 -9.87 14.48
C VAL A 167 9.20 -9.53 15.75
N ASN A 168 8.52 -9.50 16.91
CA ASN A 168 9.08 -9.26 18.24
C ASN A 168 9.94 -8.00 18.32
N GLN A 169 9.42 -6.88 17.83
CA GLN A 169 10.12 -5.61 17.83
C GLN A 169 9.40 -4.56 18.70
N ASP A 170 10.16 -3.54 19.13
CA ASP A 170 9.64 -2.46 19.97
C ASP A 170 8.58 -1.64 19.23
N LYS A 171 7.59 -1.13 19.99
CA LYS A 171 6.50 -0.33 19.46
C LYS A 171 6.95 0.95 18.78
N SER A 172 8.05 1.53 19.22
CA SER A 172 8.61 2.76 18.62
C SER A 172 9.02 2.59 17.16
N LYS A 173 9.33 1.35 16.73
CA LYS A 173 9.63 1.04 15.34
C LYS A 173 8.39 0.96 14.42
N PHE A 174 7.17 1.08 14.96
CA PHE A 174 5.90 0.95 14.21
C PHE A 174 5.09 2.24 14.24
N PRO A 175 5.53 3.27 13.50
CA PRO A 175 4.79 4.51 13.42
C PRO A 175 3.43 4.30 12.74
N PHE A 176 2.44 5.11 13.10
CA PHE A 176 1.14 5.15 12.43
C PHE A 176 0.55 6.56 12.45
N ASN A 177 -0.34 6.84 11.50
CA ASN A 177 -1.11 8.07 11.37
C ASN A 177 -2.57 7.81 11.00
N LEU A 178 -3.00 6.56 11.11
CA LEU A 178 -4.38 6.16 10.78
C LEU A 178 -5.43 6.76 11.72
N ASP A 179 -5.03 7.22 12.90
CA ASP A 179 -5.86 7.98 13.83
C ASP A 179 -6.26 9.36 13.30
N LYS A 180 -5.48 9.90 12.37
CA LYS A 180 -5.75 11.19 11.70
C LYS A 180 -6.46 11.03 10.38
N TYR A 181 -6.04 10.06 9.58
CA TYR A 181 -6.43 9.96 8.16
C TYR A 181 -7.29 8.73 7.84
N GLY A 182 -7.40 7.76 8.76
CA GLY A 182 -8.01 6.47 8.48
C GLY A 182 -7.20 5.64 7.48
N ASN A 183 -7.87 4.69 6.84
CA ASN A 183 -7.31 3.88 5.77
C ASN A 183 -7.38 4.65 4.45
N THR A 184 -6.26 5.16 4.00
CA THR A 184 -6.12 5.91 2.74
C THR A 184 -5.61 5.03 1.59
N SER A 185 -5.91 3.72 1.62
CA SER A 185 -5.57 2.77 0.56
C SER A 185 -4.08 2.77 0.20
N SER A 186 -3.72 2.84 -1.09
CA SER A 186 -2.32 2.86 -1.54
C SER A 186 -1.54 4.10 -1.11
N ALA A 187 -2.23 5.21 -0.83
CA ALA A 187 -1.61 6.45 -0.35
C ALA A 187 -1.13 6.38 1.11
N SER A 188 -1.52 5.36 1.88
CA SER A 188 -1.25 5.28 3.32
C SER A 188 0.24 5.22 3.66
N ILE A 189 1.02 4.44 2.92
CA ILE A 189 2.47 4.34 3.14
C ILE A 189 3.18 5.64 2.73
N PRO A 190 3.01 6.18 1.50
CA PRO A 190 3.68 7.42 1.14
C PRO A 190 3.25 8.62 1.98
N ALA A 191 1.99 8.70 2.44
CA ALA A 191 1.56 9.74 3.36
C ALA A 191 2.22 9.61 4.75
N LEU A 192 2.39 8.38 5.26
CA LEU A 192 3.11 8.16 6.52
C LEU A 192 4.60 8.48 6.38
N LEU A 193 5.23 8.13 5.26
CA LEU A 193 6.61 8.49 4.97
C LEU A 193 6.81 10.01 4.95
N ASP A 194 5.89 10.76 4.32
CA ASP A 194 5.92 12.23 4.31
C ASP A 194 5.77 12.81 5.71
N ASP A 195 4.81 12.32 6.51
CA ASP A 195 4.62 12.75 7.90
C ASP A 195 5.88 12.51 8.75
N LEU A 196 6.52 11.35 8.58
CA LEU A 196 7.76 11.02 9.31
C LEU A 196 8.93 11.90 8.87
N ASN A 197 9.07 12.11 7.55
CA ASN A 197 10.14 12.94 7.00
C ASN A 197 10.00 14.40 7.42
N ARG A 198 8.82 15.00 7.26
CA ARG A 198 8.54 16.38 7.72
C ARG A 198 8.65 16.54 9.23
N GLY A 199 8.34 15.48 9.97
CA GLY A 199 8.49 15.44 11.43
C GLY A 199 9.93 15.20 11.90
N ASN A 200 10.93 15.13 10.99
CA ASN A 200 12.33 14.80 11.29
C ASN A 200 12.49 13.47 12.07
N LYS A 201 11.61 12.50 11.77
CA LYS A 201 11.63 11.16 12.36
C LYS A 201 12.28 10.11 11.47
N LEU A 202 12.64 10.46 10.25
CA LEU A 202 13.45 9.65 9.35
C LEU A 202 14.86 10.23 9.27
N LYS A 203 15.86 9.36 9.32
CA LYS A 203 17.27 9.74 9.19
C LYS A 203 17.88 9.03 8.00
N THR A 204 18.69 9.75 7.24
CA THR A 204 19.44 9.16 6.13
C THR A 204 20.26 7.96 6.61
N GLY A 205 20.13 6.85 5.90
CA GLY A 205 20.80 5.58 6.21
C GLY A 205 19.93 4.57 6.96
N GLU A 206 18.80 4.98 7.55
CA GLU A 206 17.88 4.05 8.24
C GLU A 206 17.31 2.99 7.29
N MET A 207 17.18 1.78 7.80
CA MET A 207 16.57 0.65 7.10
C MET A 207 15.07 0.62 7.37
N LEU A 208 14.28 0.83 6.34
CA LEU A 208 12.83 0.80 6.40
C LEU A 208 12.30 -0.50 5.81
N LEU A 209 11.36 -1.15 6.50
CA LEU A 209 10.57 -2.23 5.96
C LEU A 209 9.15 -1.73 5.71
N LEU A 210 8.74 -1.73 4.45
CA LEU A 210 7.39 -1.38 4.04
C LEU A 210 6.60 -2.66 3.80
N SER A 211 5.33 -2.72 4.22
CA SER A 211 4.45 -3.85 3.90
C SER A 211 3.00 -3.40 3.76
N ALA A 212 2.35 -3.95 2.75
CA ALA A 212 0.94 -3.68 2.45
C ALA A 212 0.19 -4.94 2.04
N PHE A 213 -1.11 -4.88 2.19
CA PHE A 213 -2.07 -5.85 1.70
C PHE A 213 -3.30 -5.11 1.17
N GLY A 214 -4.05 -5.73 0.27
CA GLY A 214 -5.22 -5.11 -0.34
C GLY A 214 -6.17 -6.11 -0.98
N ALA A 215 -7.25 -5.59 -1.56
CA ALA A 215 -8.20 -6.42 -2.29
C ALA A 215 -7.54 -7.22 -3.41
N GLY A 216 -8.10 -8.40 -3.70
CA GLY A 216 -7.59 -9.31 -4.71
C GLY A 216 -7.50 -10.76 -4.22
N PHE A 217 -6.82 -11.20 -3.22
CA PHE A 217 -6.05 -10.50 -2.21
C PHE A 217 -4.61 -10.24 -2.70
N THR A 218 -4.18 -8.98 -2.69
CA THR A 218 -2.82 -8.60 -3.05
C THR A 218 -1.99 -8.34 -1.79
N THR A 219 -0.71 -8.66 -1.83
CA THR A 219 0.22 -8.41 -0.72
C THR A 219 1.59 -8.03 -1.24
N GLY A 220 2.38 -7.37 -0.41
CA GLY A 220 3.77 -7.09 -0.74
C GLY A 220 4.53 -6.49 0.41
N ALA A 221 5.84 -6.65 0.35
CA ALA A 221 6.77 -6.00 1.26
C ALA A 221 8.06 -5.62 0.52
N CYS A 222 8.75 -4.62 1.03
CA CYS A 222 10.10 -4.30 0.58
C CYS A 222 10.95 -3.79 1.74
N ILE A 223 12.27 -3.90 1.58
CA ILE A 223 13.26 -3.31 2.47
C ILE A 223 14.06 -2.30 1.68
N LEU A 224 14.15 -1.09 2.17
CA LEU A 224 14.93 -0.04 1.55
C LEU A 224 15.71 0.75 2.60
N ARG A 225 16.85 1.34 2.17
CA ARG A 225 17.57 2.32 2.95
C ARG A 225 17.01 3.70 2.62
N TRP A 226 16.69 4.46 3.66
CA TRP A 226 16.28 5.84 3.49
C TRP A 226 17.44 6.72 3.08
N SER A 227 17.35 7.43 1.95
CA SER A 227 18.45 8.18 1.35
C SER A 227 18.18 9.69 1.18
N MET A 228 17.11 10.20 1.81
CA MET A 228 16.78 11.63 1.82
C MET A 228 17.28 12.30 3.09
#